data_c9ac97db6138d1e732b58ee7294dc47f
#
_entry.id   c9ac97db6138d1e732b58ee7294dc47f
#
_cell.length_a   1.000
_cell.length_b   1.000
_cell.length_c   1.000
_cell.angle_alpha   90.00
_cell.angle_beta   90.00
_cell.angle_gamma   90.00
#
_symmetry.space_group_name_H-M   'P 1'
#
loop_
_entity.id
_entity.type
_entity.pdbx_description
1 polymer ?
#
loop_
_entity_poly.entity_id
_entity_poly.type
_entity_poly.pdbx_seq_one_letter_code
_entity_poly.pdbx_strand_id
1 'polypeptide(L)'
;MKHFLLITLLLGLFTSISISTSAQNKPLVLNEPTQKLLLTLDDMVKNKAQYHARHYERIRQLKAQARKAKGYNKYNLYKDIFNLYAHYQTDSAQVYIDAMTRLPEYKRDVVMQATLHIAQAEIFAVSALYTEAISELEKVPHALINHEHADLQLYYFRTKRMLYGWMSDYTKIPTQHHLWAEKTMNYRDSLLSLKATQGVDRAIIQADKYNALGQPQKAIAWLRPYVNKMSESHPVPYICFTMAHACLLANDSTQAAYYLTLTAIADLRKGTCEYQALPILAQVLFRTGDVKRAYTYLLCSMEDANFCKAGLRAIEVSNIFPIIDKQYKLQEKAQRHRDRLLIYLLIALLVALSGTVVYLRKQMIKLRVMRRKQALSNQQLAEANEQMKVANLKLQEALDEVGRTNEELQRTYSQLRMTDKMKEEYIARYLNRCRMYLDQLSEFRSTTLRLIKNRRYDDIAQSLQKALNAKTEQAQFYADFDAAFLTLFPNFVEAFNALLQPDYNIQVKKHGQLNTELRIYALIRLGIHDTSRIAHFLDYSTATVYNYRSKIRNKALCAPELFEQQVATL
;
A
#
# COMPACT_ATOMS: atom_id res chain seq x y z
N MET A 1 58.05 -0.40 -0.08
CA MET A 1 57.59 0.98 0.19
C MET A 1 56.69 1.59 -0.88
N LYS A 2 56.91 1.39 -2.19
CA LYS A 2 56.04 1.98 -3.25
C LYS A 2 54.60 1.44 -3.28
N HIS A 3 54.32 0.24 -2.84
CA HIS A 3 52.96 -0.35 -2.83
C HIS A 3 52.14 0.02 -1.59
N PHE A 4 52.79 0.45 -0.51
CA PHE A 4 52.12 0.90 0.70
C PHE A 4 51.57 2.35 0.55
N LEU A 5 52.25 3.18 -0.26
CA LEU A 5 51.82 4.54 -0.57
C LEU A 5 50.60 4.59 -1.50
N LEU A 6 50.45 3.58 -2.38
CA LEU A 6 49.29 3.52 -3.30
C LEU A 6 48.00 3.13 -2.58
N ILE A 7 48.09 2.29 -1.55
CA ILE A 7 46.92 1.87 -0.73
C ILE A 7 46.47 3.00 0.19
N THR A 8 47.37 3.81 0.73
CA THR A 8 47.02 4.98 1.54
C THR A 8 46.45 6.12 0.72
N LEU A 9 46.86 6.27 -0.54
CA LEU A 9 46.29 7.26 -1.46
C LEU A 9 44.88 6.88 -1.94
N LEU A 10 44.59 5.59 -2.11
CA LEU A 10 43.23 5.09 -2.42
C LEU A 10 42.28 5.18 -1.24
N LEU A 11 42.75 5.02 0.00
CA LEU A 11 41.95 5.22 1.21
C LEU A 11 41.68 6.70 1.50
N GLY A 12 42.60 7.61 1.13
CA GLY A 12 42.44 9.05 1.29
C GLY A 12 41.44 9.70 0.31
N LEU A 13 41.24 9.09 -0.87
CA LEU A 13 40.23 9.57 -1.86
C LEU A 13 38.79 9.23 -1.49
N PHE A 14 38.56 8.31 -0.56
CA PHE A 14 37.23 7.92 -0.11
C PHE A 14 36.65 8.78 1.01
N THR A 15 37.45 9.63 1.66
CA THR A 15 37.00 10.49 2.78
C THR A 15 36.53 11.88 2.36
N SER A 16 36.62 12.26 1.09
CA SER A 16 36.29 13.62 0.61
C SER A 16 35.07 13.72 -0.29
N ILE A 17 34.20 12.72 -0.35
CA ILE A 17 32.87 12.92 -0.92
C ILE A 17 31.95 13.42 0.21
N SER A 18 32.19 14.64 0.65
CA SER A 18 31.20 15.42 1.37
C SER A 18 30.15 15.82 0.36
N ILE A 19 29.06 15.06 0.33
CA ILE A 19 27.83 15.43 -0.39
C ILE A 19 27.35 16.73 0.27
N SER A 20 27.46 17.83 -0.44
CA SER A 20 26.80 19.09 -0.13
C SER A 20 25.30 18.83 -0.09
N THR A 21 24.77 18.48 1.06
CA THR A 21 23.34 18.49 1.30
C THR A 21 22.93 19.96 1.39
N SER A 22 22.21 20.43 0.36
CA SER A 22 21.43 21.67 0.43
C SER A 22 20.68 21.70 1.76
N ALA A 23 20.49 22.89 2.33
CA ALA A 23 19.86 23.17 3.61
C ALA A 23 18.58 22.32 3.81
N GLN A 24 18.73 21.14 4.34
CA GLN A 24 17.65 20.31 4.82
C GLN A 24 17.42 20.70 6.28
N ASN A 25 16.19 21.13 6.58
CA ASN A 25 15.70 21.16 7.95
C ASN A 25 16.20 19.92 8.68
N LYS A 26 16.79 20.10 9.87
CA LYS A 26 17.22 18.97 10.71
C LYS A 26 16.09 17.94 10.75
N PRO A 27 16.35 16.67 10.46
CA PRO A 27 15.30 15.65 10.52
C PRO A 27 14.67 15.71 11.91
N LEU A 28 13.36 15.88 11.95
CA LEU A 28 12.60 15.90 13.20
C LEU A 28 12.77 14.52 13.85
N VAL A 29 13.43 14.47 15.00
CA VAL A 29 13.62 13.21 15.73
C VAL A 29 12.34 12.94 16.51
N LEU A 30 11.59 11.93 16.05
CA LEU A 30 10.40 11.45 16.74
C LEU A 30 10.81 10.83 18.08
N ASN A 31 10.05 11.10 19.13
CA ASN A 31 10.28 10.54 20.47
C ASN A 31 10.06 9.02 20.51
N GLU A 32 10.66 8.35 21.49
CA GLU A 32 10.60 6.90 21.65
C GLU A 32 9.16 6.34 21.69
N PRO A 33 8.20 6.93 22.42
CA PRO A 33 6.80 6.47 22.40
C PRO A 33 6.19 6.46 20.99
N THR A 34 6.42 7.52 20.21
CA THR A 34 5.92 7.59 18.82
C THR A 34 6.55 6.50 17.94
N GLN A 35 7.85 6.26 18.07
CA GLN A 35 8.53 5.22 17.31
C GLN A 35 7.97 3.82 17.60
N LYS A 36 7.70 3.52 18.89
CA LYS A 36 7.09 2.26 19.31
C LYS A 36 5.67 2.08 18.72
N LEU A 37 4.87 3.15 18.73
CA LEU A 37 3.54 3.13 18.12
C LEU A 37 3.62 2.95 16.61
N LEU A 38 4.59 3.57 15.93
CA LEU A 38 4.81 3.40 14.49
C LEU A 38 5.17 1.95 14.12
N LEU A 39 5.95 1.24 14.94
CA LEU A 39 6.21 -0.18 14.72
C LEU A 39 4.92 -1.01 14.81
N THR A 40 4.05 -0.68 15.77
CA THR A 40 2.73 -1.32 15.88
C THR A 40 1.88 -1.03 14.64
N LEU A 41 1.89 0.21 14.18
CA LEU A 41 1.14 0.62 12.98
C LEU A 41 1.69 -0.06 11.71
N ASP A 42 3.02 -0.19 11.57
CA ASP A 42 3.67 -0.91 10.47
C ASP A 42 3.17 -2.36 10.38
N ASP A 43 3.12 -3.04 11.53
CA ASP A 43 2.60 -4.42 11.60
C ASP A 43 1.11 -4.48 11.22
N MET A 44 0.32 -3.52 11.71
CA MET A 44 -1.11 -3.45 11.39
C MET A 44 -1.38 -3.19 9.91
N VAL A 45 -0.63 -2.26 9.29
CA VAL A 45 -0.74 -1.98 7.85
C VAL A 45 -0.37 -3.21 7.03
N LYS A 46 0.69 -3.92 7.42
CA LYS A 46 1.11 -5.17 6.78
C LYS A 46 0.04 -6.27 6.89
N ASN A 47 -0.63 -6.34 8.05
CA ASN A 47 -1.61 -7.38 8.38
C ASN A 47 -3.06 -6.87 8.29
N LYS A 48 -3.32 -5.78 7.54
CA LYS A 48 -4.65 -5.14 7.48
C LYS A 48 -5.78 -6.10 7.08
N ALA A 49 -5.49 -7.11 6.28
CA ALA A 49 -6.47 -8.13 5.89
C ALA A 49 -7.14 -8.84 7.09
N GLN A 50 -6.43 -9.00 8.22
CA GLN A 50 -6.99 -9.60 9.43
C GLN A 50 -8.04 -8.69 10.08
N TYR A 51 -7.83 -7.37 10.05
CA TYR A 51 -8.78 -6.39 10.59
C TYR A 51 -10.03 -6.32 9.71
N HIS A 52 -9.85 -6.34 8.39
CA HIS A 52 -10.96 -6.47 7.45
C HIS A 52 -11.76 -7.75 7.68
N ALA A 53 -11.10 -8.89 7.88
CA ALA A 53 -11.76 -10.17 8.15
C ALA A 53 -12.61 -10.11 9.42
N ARG A 54 -12.10 -9.51 10.51
CA ARG A 54 -12.86 -9.30 11.76
C ARG A 54 -14.06 -8.37 11.55
N HIS A 55 -13.89 -7.31 10.79
CA HIS A 55 -14.96 -6.39 10.44
C HIS A 55 -16.07 -7.10 9.66
N TYR A 56 -15.70 -7.87 8.63
CA TYR A 56 -16.64 -8.70 7.87
C TYR A 56 -17.36 -9.75 8.73
N GLU A 57 -16.66 -10.37 9.66
CA GLU A 57 -17.26 -11.34 10.55
C GLU A 57 -18.35 -10.71 11.42
N ARG A 58 -18.09 -9.51 11.96
CA ARG A 58 -19.10 -8.75 12.71
C ARG A 58 -20.33 -8.43 11.84
N ILE A 59 -20.10 -8.00 10.62
CA ILE A 59 -21.18 -7.74 9.65
C ILE A 59 -21.96 -9.03 9.37
N ARG A 60 -21.29 -10.16 9.19
CA ARG A 60 -21.89 -11.46 8.91
C ARG A 60 -22.83 -11.89 10.06
N GLN A 61 -22.40 -11.69 11.29
CA GLN A 61 -23.21 -11.98 12.48
C GLN A 61 -24.49 -11.14 12.53
N LEU A 62 -24.37 -9.82 12.29
CA LEU A 62 -25.55 -8.94 12.23
C LEU A 62 -26.50 -9.30 11.07
N LYS A 63 -25.95 -9.65 9.90
CA LYS A 63 -26.75 -10.14 8.77
C LYS A 63 -27.53 -11.41 9.11
N ALA A 64 -26.94 -12.32 9.84
CA ALA A 64 -27.62 -13.55 10.29
C ALA A 64 -28.76 -13.23 11.26
N GLN A 65 -28.58 -12.27 12.16
CA GLN A 65 -29.63 -11.80 13.07
C GLN A 65 -30.75 -11.07 12.30
N ALA A 66 -30.38 -10.19 11.36
CA ALA A 66 -31.35 -9.42 10.58
C ALA A 66 -32.25 -10.29 9.68
N ARG A 67 -31.78 -11.47 9.25
CA ARG A 67 -32.61 -12.43 8.49
C ARG A 67 -33.78 -12.96 9.31
N LYS A 68 -33.62 -13.08 10.62
CA LYS A 68 -34.65 -13.60 11.53
C LYS A 68 -35.53 -12.49 12.14
N ALA A 69 -35.08 -11.25 12.09
CA ALA A 69 -35.74 -10.11 12.68
C ALA A 69 -36.87 -9.59 11.79
N LYS A 70 -37.86 -8.93 12.40
CA LYS A 70 -38.98 -8.25 11.73
C LYS A 70 -39.19 -6.86 12.35
N GLY A 71 -39.92 -5.98 11.62
CA GLY A 71 -40.30 -4.67 12.13
C GLY A 71 -39.09 -3.79 12.53
N TYR A 72 -39.28 -3.00 13.58
CA TYR A 72 -38.22 -2.11 14.10
C TYR A 72 -36.95 -2.83 14.52
N ASN A 73 -37.01 -4.08 14.98
CA ASN A 73 -35.81 -4.84 15.29
C ASN A 73 -34.97 -5.11 14.03
N LYS A 74 -35.62 -5.38 12.91
CA LYS A 74 -34.93 -5.55 11.62
C LYS A 74 -34.33 -4.23 11.14
N TYR A 75 -35.09 -3.13 11.27
CA TYR A 75 -34.58 -1.80 10.98
C TYR A 75 -33.32 -1.48 11.80
N ASN A 76 -33.35 -1.69 13.11
CA ASN A 76 -32.20 -1.41 13.96
C ASN A 76 -30.96 -2.23 13.55
N LEU A 77 -31.13 -3.52 13.23
CA LEU A 77 -30.04 -4.36 12.75
C LEU A 77 -29.52 -3.90 11.38
N TYR A 78 -30.38 -3.47 10.48
CA TYR A 78 -29.97 -2.88 9.22
C TYR A 78 -29.23 -1.55 9.41
N LYS A 79 -29.67 -0.72 10.35
CA LYS A 79 -28.99 0.51 10.75
C LYS A 79 -27.60 0.20 11.33
N ASP A 80 -27.48 -0.83 12.16
CA ASP A 80 -26.17 -1.25 12.69
C ASP A 80 -25.24 -1.75 11.58
N ILE A 81 -25.76 -2.52 10.63
CA ILE A 81 -24.99 -2.98 9.46
C ILE A 81 -24.62 -1.78 8.56
N PHE A 82 -25.54 -0.85 8.34
CA PHE A 82 -25.26 0.40 7.65
C PHE A 82 -24.10 1.15 8.31
N ASN A 83 -24.14 1.35 9.61
CA ASN A 83 -23.10 2.06 10.37
C ASN A 83 -21.72 1.38 10.24
N LEU A 84 -21.68 0.07 10.08
CA LEU A 84 -20.43 -0.65 9.81
C LEU A 84 -19.92 -0.45 8.38
N TYR A 85 -20.82 -0.26 7.42
CA TYR A 85 -20.46 -0.07 6.02
C TYR A 85 -20.22 1.39 5.61
N ALA A 86 -20.84 2.36 6.28
CA ALA A 86 -20.89 3.77 5.84
C ALA A 86 -19.49 4.37 5.57
N HIS A 87 -18.50 4.06 6.43
CA HIS A 87 -17.11 4.49 6.27
C HIS A 87 -16.14 3.34 5.94
N TYR A 88 -16.69 2.21 5.47
CA TYR A 88 -15.94 1.04 5.09
C TYR A 88 -16.14 0.67 3.61
N GLN A 89 -17.38 0.64 3.14
CA GLN A 89 -17.74 0.35 1.74
C GLN A 89 -19.12 0.95 1.42
N THR A 90 -19.13 2.11 0.81
CA THR A 90 -20.34 2.91 0.59
C THR A 90 -21.41 2.20 -0.24
N ASP A 91 -21.03 1.43 -1.28
CA ASP A 91 -21.97 0.65 -2.08
C ASP A 91 -22.75 -0.38 -1.24
N SER A 92 -22.03 -1.03 -0.31
CA SER A 92 -22.66 -1.98 0.60
C SER A 92 -23.54 -1.28 1.64
N ALA A 93 -23.18 -0.07 2.05
CA ALA A 93 -24.02 0.75 2.92
C ALA A 93 -25.33 1.14 2.22
N GLN A 94 -25.26 1.51 0.93
CA GLN A 94 -26.45 1.85 0.11
C GLN A 94 -27.47 0.71 0.09
N VAL A 95 -27.02 -0.53 -0.04
CA VAL A 95 -27.93 -1.71 -0.03
C VAL A 95 -28.79 -1.75 1.23
N TYR A 96 -28.26 -1.28 2.37
CA TYR A 96 -29.01 -1.28 3.62
C TYR A 96 -29.93 -0.08 3.76
N ILE A 97 -29.62 1.07 3.19
CA ILE A 97 -30.58 2.16 3.05
C ILE A 97 -31.76 1.68 2.21
N ASP A 98 -31.51 1.09 1.04
CA ASP A 98 -32.54 0.57 0.16
C ASP A 98 -33.38 -0.55 0.83
N ALA A 99 -32.73 -1.37 1.65
CA ALA A 99 -33.44 -2.41 2.40
C ALA A 99 -34.33 -1.82 3.51
N MET A 100 -33.90 -0.74 4.17
CA MET A 100 -34.67 -0.04 5.20
C MET A 100 -35.86 0.71 4.61
N THR A 101 -35.73 1.33 3.42
CA THR A 101 -36.84 2.02 2.74
C THR A 101 -37.96 1.08 2.28
N ARG A 102 -37.65 -0.22 2.09
CA ARG A 102 -38.62 -1.27 1.72
C ARG A 102 -39.39 -1.83 2.92
N LEU A 103 -39.01 -1.49 4.14
CA LEU A 103 -39.75 -1.93 5.33
C LEU A 103 -41.11 -1.26 5.40
N PRO A 104 -42.16 -1.96 5.83
CA PRO A 104 -43.51 -1.38 5.99
C PRO A 104 -43.54 -0.16 6.93
N GLU A 105 -42.70 -0.17 7.96
CA GLU A 105 -42.55 0.87 8.97
C GLU A 105 -42.12 2.20 8.35
N TYR A 106 -41.27 2.15 7.31
CA TYR A 106 -40.76 3.35 6.62
C TYR A 106 -41.88 4.30 6.14
N LYS A 107 -42.94 3.75 5.60
CA LYS A 107 -44.06 4.56 5.10
C LYS A 107 -44.86 5.30 6.19
N ARG A 108 -44.74 4.85 7.43
CA ARG A 108 -45.53 5.33 8.58
C ARG A 108 -44.71 6.16 9.56
N ASP A 109 -43.40 6.06 9.52
CA ASP A 109 -42.47 6.66 10.49
C ASP A 109 -41.67 7.79 9.82
N VAL A 110 -42.10 9.01 10.05
CA VAL A 110 -41.48 10.23 9.48
C VAL A 110 -40.06 10.43 10.03
N VAL A 111 -39.83 10.02 11.28
CA VAL A 111 -38.48 10.10 11.91
C VAL A 111 -37.55 9.09 11.26
N MET A 112 -38.04 7.90 10.94
CA MET A 112 -37.27 6.90 10.18
C MET A 112 -36.93 7.44 8.77
N GLN A 113 -37.91 8.04 8.06
CA GLN A 113 -37.69 8.66 6.74
C GLN A 113 -36.61 9.73 6.82
N ALA A 114 -36.73 10.66 7.77
CA ALA A 114 -35.74 11.71 8.00
C ALA A 114 -34.35 11.14 8.33
N THR A 115 -34.29 10.11 9.16
CA THR A 115 -33.02 9.42 9.50
C THR A 115 -32.38 8.81 8.27
N LEU A 116 -33.16 8.20 7.37
CA LEU A 116 -32.62 7.60 6.14
C LEU A 116 -32.17 8.64 5.13
N HIS A 117 -32.82 9.79 5.03
CA HIS A 117 -32.33 10.90 4.22
C HIS A 117 -30.96 11.42 4.73
N ILE A 118 -30.81 11.53 6.06
CA ILE A 118 -29.52 11.91 6.64
C ILE A 118 -28.46 10.85 6.35
N ALA A 119 -28.78 9.57 6.49
CA ALA A 119 -27.90 8.46 6.20
C ALA A 119 -27.49 8.40 4.71
N GLN A 120 -28.43 8.67 3.82
CA GLN A 120 -28.15 8.78 2.37
C GLN A 120 -27.21 9.95 2.07
N ALA A 121 -27.44 11.10 2.70
CA ALA A 121 -26.55 12.25 2.58
C ALA A 121 -25.13 11.97 3.10
N GLU A 122 -25.01 11.20 4.17
CA GLU A 122 -23.71 10.78 4.71
C GLU A 122 -22.93 9.96 3.68
N ILE A 123 -23.54 8.96 3.05
CA ILE A 123 -22.89 8.15 1.99
C ILE A 123 -22.51 9.01 0.79
N PHE A 124 -23.40 9.88 0.35
CA PHE A 124 -23.11 10.80 -0.75
C PHE A 124 -21.94 11.71 -0.41
N ALA A 125 -21.87 12.22 0.82
CA ALA A 125 -20.76 13.05 1.26
C ALA A 125 -19.42 12.27 1.28
N VAL A 126 -19.40 11.02 1.76
CA VAL A 126 -18.20 10.15 1.70
C VAL A 126 -17.75 9.94 0.27
N SER A 127 -18.69 9.76 -0.64
CA SER A 127 -18.44 9.58 -2.08
C SER A 127 -18.10 10.88 -2.83
N ALA A 128 -18.05 12.02 -2.12
CA ALA A 128 -17.89 13.38 -2.68
C ALA A 128 -19.03 13.84 -3.61
N LEU A 129 -20.22 13.26 -3.49
CA LEU A 129 -21.45 13.66 -4.17
C LEU A 129 -22.17 14.73 -3.32
N TYR A 130 -21.57 15.91 -3.25
CA TYR A 130 -21.99 16.93 -2.28
C TYR A 130 -23.34 17.57 -2.60
N THR A 131 -23.65 17.73 -3.88
CA THR A 131 -24.94 18.27 -4.33
C THR A 131 -26.09 17.34 -3.96
N GLU A 132 -25.89 16.05 -4.19
CA GLU A 132 -26.82 14.98 -3.83
C GLU A 132 -26.99 14.90 -2.31
N ALA A 133 -25.89 15.02 -1.56
CA ALA A 133 -25.92 15.03 -0.11
C ALA A 133 -26.73 16.23 0.43
N ILE A 134 -26.57 17.42 -0.15
CA ILE A 134 -27.36 18.60 0.21
C ILE A 134 -28.84 18.34 -0.08
N SER A 135 -29.15 17.86 -1.30
CA SER A 135 -30.52 17.56 -1.72
C SER A 135 -31.23 16.57 -0.78
N GLU A 136 -30.51 15.54 -0.32
CA GLU A 136 -31.06 14.60 0.68
C GLU A 136 -31.34 15.27 2.02
N LEU A 137 -30.43 16.13 2.50
CA LEU A 137 -30.63 16.85 3.75
C LEU A 137 -31.77 17.89 3.69
N GLU A 138 -32.09 18.42 2.51
CA GLU A 138 -33.20 19.32 2.29
C GLU A 138 -34.59 18.62 2.35
N LYS A 139 -34.60 17.29 2.13
CA LYS A 139 -35.84 16.49 2.29
C LYS A 139 -36.19 16.23 3.75
N VAL A 140 -35.27 16.49 4.69
CA VAL A 140 -35.54 16.32 6.12
C VAL A 140 -36.48 17.44 6.61
N PRO A 141 -37.66 17.12 7.13
CA PRO A 141 -38.59 18.15 7.58
C PRO A 141 -38.02 18.94 8.76
N HIS A 142 -37.94 20.26 8.62
CA HIS A 142 -37.38 21.13 9.67
C HIS A 142 -38.14 21.01 11.00
N ALA A 143 -39.43 20.70 10.96
CA ALA A 143 -40.27 20.50 12.15
C ALA A 143 -39.75 19.34 13.04
N LEU A 144 -39.03 18.35 12.47
CA LEU A 144 -38.46 17.24 13.22
C LEU A 144 -37.10 17.58 13.84
N ILE A 145 -36.48 18.69 13.44
CA ILE A 145 -35.17 19.10 13.95
C ILE A 145 -35.33 19.94 15.22
N ASN A 146 -35.77 19.29 16.27
CA ASN A 146 -36.08 19.92 17.56
C ASN A 146 -35.62 19.04 18.73
N HIS A 147 -35.82 19.52 19.96
CA HIS A 147 -35.39 18.84 21.18
C HIS A 147 -36.19 17.55 21.50
N GLU A 148 -37.38 17.38 20.94
CA GLU A 148 -38.17 16.13 21.09
C GLU A 148 -37.55 14.97 20.34
N HIS A 149 -36.83 15.29 19.24
CA HIS A 149 -36.07 14.33 18.44
C HIS A 149 -34.57 14.57 18.55
N ALA A 150 -34.05 14.61 19.78
CA ALA A 150 -32.69 15.01 20.08
C ALA A 150 -31.61 14.20 19.30
N ASP A 151 -31.79 12.89 19.13
CA ASP A 151 -30.88 12.04 18.36
C ASP A 151 -30.90 12.37 16.87
N LEU A 152 -32.08 12.60 16.30
CA LEU A 152 -32.22 13.03 14.89
C LEU A 152 -31.58 14.39 14.68
N GLN A 153 -31.84 15.34 15.58
CA GLN A 153 -31.26 16.68 15.55
C GLN A 153 -29.73 16.64 15.63
N LEU A 154 -29.21 15.82 16.53
CA LEU A 154 -27.77 15.61 16.67
C LEU A 154 -27.17 15.02 15.39
N TYR A 155 -27.80 14.00 14.82
CA TYR A 155 -27.35 13.34 13.59
C TYR A 155 -27.38 14.33 12.41
N TYR A 156 -28.46 15.08 12.25
CA TYR A 156 -28.60 16.08 11.19
C TYR A 156 -27.50 17.15 11.25
N PHE A 157 -27.26 17.74 12.44
CA PHE A 157 -26.23 18.77 12.57
C PHE A 157 -24.83 18.21 12.41
N ARG A 158 -24.56 16.99 12.89
CA ARG A 158 -23.27 16.30 12.66
C ARG A 158 -23.01 16.09 11.17
N THR A 159 -24.00 15.61 10.43
CA THR A 159 -23.89 15.35 8.99
C THR A 159 -23.72 16.68 8.22
N LYS A 160 -24.47 17.72 8.56
CA LYS A 160 -24.29 19.06 7.97
C LYS A 160 -22.89 19.63 8.24
N ARG A 161 -22.41 19.55 9.47
CA ARG A 161 -21.05 19.98 9.82
C ARG A 161 -19.99 19.21 9.03
N MET A 162 -20.13 17.90 8.95
CA MET A 162 -19.21 17.02 8.19
C MET A 162 -19.23 17.39 6.70
N LEU A 163 -20.39 17.46 6.10
CA LEU A 163 -20.57 17.78 4.69
C LEU A 163 -19.94 19.12 4.32
N TYR A 164 -20.29 20.21 5.04
CA TYR A 164 -19.73 21.52 4.74
C TYR A 164 -18.23 21.63 5.06
N GLY A 165 -17.75 20.89 6.07
CA GLY A 165 -16.31 20.76 6.34
C GLY A 165 -15.57 20.12 5.15
N TRP A 166 -16.07 19.01 4.64
CA TRP A 166 -15.46 18.35 3.47
C TRP A 166 -15.57 19.20 2.20
N MET A 167 -16.66 19.93 2.00
CA MET A 167 -16.77 20.89 0.89
C MET A 167 -15.75 22.02 1.01
N SER A 168 -15.50 22.49 2.23
CA SER A 168 -14.44 23.48 2.49
C SER A 168 -13.04 22.91 2.20
N ASP A 169 -12.77 21.67 2.62
CA ASP A 169 -11.49 21.00 2.38
C ASP A 169 -11.26 20.70 0.88
N TYR A 170 -12.34 20.39 0.16
CA TYR A 170 -12.30 20.06 -1.27
C TYR A 170 -12.02 21.26 -2.16
N THR A 171 -12.65 22.42 -1.87
CA THR A 171 -12.57 23.58 -2.77
C THR A 171 -11.24 24.32 -2.68
N LYS A 172 -10.71 24.72 -3.85
CA LYS A 172 -9.53 25.60 -3.97
C LYS A 172 -9.92 27.07 -4.18
N ILE A 173 -11.22 27.36 -4.31
CA ILE A 173 -11.73 28.71 -4.57
C ILE A 173 -11.91 29.41 -3.22
N PRO A 174 -11.16 30.50 -2.92
CA PRO A 174 -11.18 31.13 -1.59
C PRO A 174 -12.55 31.56 -1.11
N THR A 175 -13.38 32.12 -1.99
CA THR A 175 -14.74 32.56 -1.64
C THR A 175 -15.65 31.39 -1.25
N GLN A 176 -15.54 30.27 -1.95
CA GLN A 176 -16.28 29.06 -1.64
C GLN A 176 -15.75 28.40 -0.36
N HIS A 177 -14.43 28.36 -0.19
CA HIS A 177 -13.81 27.88 1.04
C HIS A 177 -14.35 28.64 2.26
N HIS A 178 -14.36 29.98 2.20
CA HIS A 178 -14.88 30.80 3.29
C HIS A 178 -16.37 30.53 3.58
N LEU A 179 -17.19 30.45 2.53
CA LEU A 179 -18.62 30.14 2.66
C LEU A 179 -18.88 28.80 3.37
N TRP A 180 -18.16 27.76 2.95
CA TRP A 180 -18.34 26.44 3.54
C TRP A 180 -17.73 26.35 4.95
N ALA A 181 -16.61 27.01 5.20
CA ALA A 181 -16.02 27.13 6.53
C ALA A 181 -16.95 27.85 7.51
N GLU A 182 -17.60 28.92 7.08
CA GLU A 182 -18.62 29.65 7.88
C GLU A 182 -19.82 28.74 8.20
N LYS A 183 -20.37 28.05 7.21
CA LYS A 183 -21.46 27.09 7.44
C LYS A 183 -21.03 25.98 8.41
N THR A 184 -19.81 25.48 8.27
CA THR A 184 -19.25 24.46 9.18
C THR A 184 -19.18 24.99 10.61
N MET A 185 -18.75 26.26 10.77
CA MET A 185 -18.69 26.93 12.07
C MET A 185 -20.10 27.07 12.69
N ASN A 186 -21.08 27.49 11.91
CA ASN A 186 -22.46 27.63 12.37
C ASN A 186 -23.05 26.30 12.87
N TYR A 187 -22.73 25.17 12.18
CA TYR A 187 -23.17 23.85 12.66
C TYR A 187 -22.36 23.33 13.84
N ARG A 188 -21.08 23.75 14.03
CA ARG A 188 -20.34 23.51 15.29
C ARG A 188 -21.05 24.22 16.46
N ASP A 189 -21.46 25.46 16.27
CA ASP A 189 -22.16 26.22 17.30
C ASP A 189 -23.53 25.64 17.59
N SER A 190 -24.26 25.22 16.56
CA SER A 190 -25.53 24.49 16.73
C SER A 190 -25.33 23.21 17.55
N LEU A 191 -24.31 22.41 17.26
CA LEU A 191 -23.99 21.21 18.03
C LEU A 191 -23.62 21.52 19.49
N LEU A 192 -22.85 22.57 19.73
CA LEU A 192 -22.47 23.00 21.09
C LEU A 192 -23.66 23.52 21.91
N SER A 193 -24.70 24.03 21.25
CA SER A 193 -25.93 24.48 21.91
C SER A 193 -26.84 23.33 22.34
N LEU A 194 -26.69 22.12 21.74
CA LEU A 194 -27.53 20.98 22.06
C LEU A 194 -27.22 20.42 23.44
N LYS A 195 -28.25 20.17 24.25
CA LYS A 195 -28.13 19.45 25.51
C LYS A 195 -27.65 18.00 25.34
N ALA A 196 -27.95 17.39 24.18
CA ALA A 196 -27.50 16.05 23.83
C ALA A 196 -25.97 15.98 23.57
N THR A 197 -25.34 17.09 23.24
CA THR A 197 -23.89 17.15 23.04
C THR A 197 -23.18 17.34 24.38
N GLN A 198 -22.71 16.26 24.99
CA GLN A 198 -22.08 16.27 26.31
C GLN A 198 -20.75 15.51 26.32
N GLY A 199 -20.01 15.61 27.42
CA GLY A 199 -18.81 14.83 27.68
C GLY A 199 -17.75 14.97 26.59
N VAL A 200 -17.31 13.83 26.08
CA VAL A 200 -16.24 13.70 25.08
C VAL A 200 -16.64 14.37 23.74
N ASP A 201 -17.87 14.19 23.28
CA ASP A 201 -18.35 14.77 22.02
C ASP A 201 -18.31 16.29 22.05
N ARG A 202 -18.76 16.89 23.16
CA ARG A 202 -18.69 18.35 23.36
C ARG A 202 -17.25 18.84 23.36
N ALA A 203 -16.38 18.08 24.02
CA ALA A 203 -14.96 18.45 24.11
C ALA A 203 -14.29 18.45 22.72
N ILE A 204 -14.59 17.46 21.89
CA ILE A 204 -14.06 17.36 20.52
C ILE A 204 -14.55 18.55 19.68
N ILE A 205 -15.86 18.82 19.68
CA ILE A 205 -16.44 19.90 18.84
C ILE A 205 -15.91 21.27 19.29
N GLN A 206 -15.77 21.51 20.60
CA GLN A 206 -15.22 22.74 21.12
C GLN A 206 -13.76 22.93 20.74
N ALA A 207 -12.94 21.88 20.84
CA ALA A 207 -11.54 21.91 20.42
C ALA A 207 -11.40 22.12 18.90
N ASP A 208 -12.24 21.45 18.11
CA ASP A 208 -12.30 21.63 16.67
C ASP A 208 -12.69 23.07 16.28
N LYS A 209 -13.59 23.70 17.06
CA LYS A 209 -13.89 25.13 16.94
C LYS A 209 -12.66 26.00 17.21
N TYR A 210 -11.90 25.73 18.27
CA TYR A 210 -10.66 26.47 18.56
C TYR A 210 -9.62 26.30 17.44
N ASN A 211 -9.48 25.09 16.88
CA ASN A 211 -8.60 24.86 15.74
C ASN A 211 -9.01 25.69 14.53
N ALA A 212 -10.30 25.71 14.19
CA ALA A 212 -10.82 26.50 13.08
C ALA A 212 -10.66 28.02 13.28
N LEU A 213 -10.64 28.49 14.53
CA LEU A 213 -10.38 29.89 14.87
C LEU A 213 -8.87 30.23 14.94
N GLY A 214 -7.98 29.31 14.58
CA GLY A 214 -6.53 29.54 14.69
C GLY A 214 -6.03 29.66 16.14
N GLN A 215 -6.70 29.02 17.10
CA GLN A 215 -6.37 29.03 18.52
C GLN A 215 -5.93 27.62 19.01
N PRO A 216 -4.87 27.02 18.43
CA PRO A 216 -4.51 25.63 18.70
C PRO A 216 -4.12 25.39 20.17
N GLN A 217 -3.51 26.37 20.84
CA GLN A 217 -3.14 26.23 22.23
C GLN A 217 -4.35 26.08 23.17
N LYS A 218 -5.47 26.75 22.84
CA LYS A 218 -6.72 26.55 23.56
C LYS A 218 -7.32 25.17 23.29
N ALA A 219 -7.24 24.69 22.05
CA ALA A 219 -7.68 23.34 21.71
C ALA A 219 -6.90 22.27 22.47
N ILE A 220 -5.56 22.38 22.50
CA ILE A 220 -4.66 21.49 23.25
C ILE A 220 -5.00 21.51 24.75
N ALA A 221 -5.08 22.70 25.36
CA ALA A 221 -5.41 22.83 26.77
C ALA A 221 -6.78 22.24 27.11
N TRP A 222 -7.76 22.45 26.23
CA TRP A 222 -9.12 21.93 26.39
C TRP A 222 -9.20 20.41 26.31
N LEU A 223 -8.47 19.78 25.39
CA LEU A 223 -8.48 18.31 25.21
C LEU A 223 -7.59 17.55 26.20
N ARG A 224 -6.58 18.21 26.79
CA ARG A 224 -5.61 17.58 27.70
C ARG A 224 -6.22 16.73 28.81
N PRO A 225 -7.29 17.18 29.54
CA PRO A 225 -7.91 16.36 30.58
C PRO A 225 -8.52 15.04 30.04
N TYR A 226 -9.00 15.04 28.79
CA TYR A 226 -9.59 13.87 28.15
C TYR A 226 -8.51 12.91 27.64
N VAL A 227 -7.45 13.44 27.07
CA VAL A 227 -6.28 12.67 26.63
C VAL A 227 -5.61 11.98 27.82
N ASN A 228 -5.42 12.67 28.93
CA ASN A 228 -4.78 12.11 30.13
C ASN A 228 -5.57 10.96 30.78
N LYS A 229 -6.87 10.90 30.53
CA LYS A 229 -7.75 9.81 31.00
C LYS A 229 -7.85 8.65 30.00
N MET A 230 -7.32 8.83 28.79
CA MET A 230 -7.40 7.85 27.73
C MET A 230 -6.28 6.82 27.85
N SER A 231 -6.58 5.55 27.60
CA SER A 231 -5.57 4.51 27.49
C SER A 231 -4.97 4.49 26.08
N GLU A 232 -3.67 4.38 25.94
CA GLU A 232 -3.00 4.18 24.62
C GLU A 232 -3.44 2.88 23.94
N SER A 233 -3.79 1.86 24.70
CA SER A 233 -4.30 0.59 24.14
C SER A 233 -5.69 0.72 23.54
N HIS A 234 -6.50 1.69 24.01
CA HIS A 234 -7.86 1.96 23.55
C HIS A 234 -8.05 3.47 23.28
N PRO A 235 -7.35 4.03 22.30
CA PRO A 235 -7.45 5.45 22.00
C PRO A 235 -8.84 5.80 21.46
N VAL A 236 -9.31 7.02 21.77
CA VAL A 236 -10.52 7.59 21.17
C VAL A 236 -10.10 8.34 19.90
N PRO A 237 -10.40 7.82 18.70
CA PRO A 237 -9.82 8.34 17.45
C PRO A 237 -10.05 9.83 17.25
N TYR A 238 -11.26 10.29 17.47
CA TYR A 238 -11.62 11.70 17.25
C TYR A 238 -10.92 12.68 18.22
N ILE A 239 -10.67 12.29 19.48
CA ILE A 239 -9.88 13.11 20.41
C ILE A 239 -8.45 13.21 19.91
N CYS A 240 -7.84 12.06 19.56
CA CYS A 240 -6.48 12.01 19.08
C CYS A 240 -6.32 12.79 17.77
N PHE A 241 -7.26 12.65 16.85
CA PHE A 241 -7.23 13.38 15.58
C PHE A 241 -7.34 14.90 15.78
N THR A 242 -8.29 15.36 16.60
CA THR A 242 -8.47 16.79 16.87
C THR A 242 -7.26 17.38 17.62
N MET A 243 -6.65 16.60 18.53
CA MET A 243 -5.41 16.97 19.21
C MET A 243 -4.25 17.05 18.22
N ALA A 244 -4.12 16.08 17.33
CA ALA A 244 -3.09 16.08 16.29
C ALA A 244 -3.20 17.31 15.39
N HIS A 245 -4.41 17.65 14.97
CA HIS A 245 -4.67 18.84 14.17
C HIS A 245 -4.27 20.13 14.93
N ALA A 246 -4.59 20.23 16.21
CA ALA A 246 -4.14 21.33 17.05
C ALA A 246 -2.60 21.40 17.13
N CYS A 247 -1.93 20.26 17.29
CA CYS A 247 -0.47 20.20 17.31
C CYS A 247 0.14 20.62 15.95
N LEU A 248 -0.45 20.22 14.82
CA LEU A 248 -0.01 20.67 13.49
C LEU A 248 -0.15 22.18 13.32
N LEU A 249 -1.27 22.77 13.74
CA LEU A 249 -1.48 24.21 13.72
C LEU A 249 -0.51 24.96 14.66
N ALA A 250 -0.11 24.31 15.75
CA ALA A 250 0.90 24.83 16.69
C ALA A 250 2.35 24.57 16.24
N ASN A 251 2.56 23.99 15.04
CA ASN A 251 3.86 23.57 14.50
C ASN A 251 4.60 22.50 15.34
N ASP A 252 3.89 21.76 16.19
CA ASP A 252 4.43 20.61 16.94
C ASP A 252 4.20 19.31 16.16
N SER A 253 5.03 19.07 15.16
CA SER A 253 4.95 17.88 14.32
C SER A 253 5.24 16.58 15.09
N THR A 254 5.98 16.64 16.19
CA THR A 254 6.31 15.46 17.02
C THR A 254 5.08 14.95 17.76
N GLN A 255 4.37 15.84 18.47
CA GLN A 255 3.13 15.49 19.14
C GLN A 255 2.02 15.16 18.12
N ALA A 256 1.99 15.87 17.00
CA ALA A 256 1.06 15.55 15.92
C ALA A 256 1.25 14.12 15.41
N ALA A 257 2.50 13.69 15.15
CA ALA A 257 2.81 12.33 14.73
C ALA A 257 2.35 11.28 15.75
N TYR A 258 2.55 11.54 17.04
CA TYR A 258 2.09 10.65 18.12
C TYR A 258 0.57 10.44 18.06
N TYR A 259 -0.21 11.52 18.04
CA TYR A 259 -1.66 11.45 18.05
C TYR A 259 -2.24 10.92 16.73
N LEU A 260 -1.63 11.26 15.58
CA LEU A 260 -2.00 10.70 14.29
C LEU A 260 -1.77 9.19 14.25
N THR A 261 -0.67 8.71 14.84
CA THR A 261 -0.38 7.27 14.92
C THR A 261 -1.42 6.54 15.78
N LEU A 262 -1.79 7.10 16.93
CA LEU A 262 -2.86 6.54 17.77
C LEU A 262 -4.20 6.50 17.02
N THR A 263 -4.53 7.57 16.30
CA THR A 263 -5.76 7.62 15.48
C THR A 263 -5.74 6.55 14.40
N ALA A 264 -4.65 6.45 13.63
CA ALA A 264 -4.52 5.47 12.55
C ALA A 264 -4.61 4.01 13.07
N ILE A 265 -4.00 3.73 14.22
CA ILE A 265 -4.13 2.43 14.89
C ILE A 265 -5.59 2.14 15.24
N ALA A 266 -6.31 3.11 15.78
CA ALA A 266 -7.71 2.95 16.15
C ALA A 266 -8.62 2.77 14.93
N ASP A 267 -8.40 3.53 13.86
CA ASP A 267 -9.15 3.44 12.61
C ASP A 267 -8.97 2.07 11.95
N LEU A 268 -7.73 1.59 11.83
CA LEU A 268 -7.44 0.26 11.28
C LEU A 268 -8.05 -0.87 12.13
N ARG A 269 -7.99 -0.78 13.49
CA ARG A 269 -8.63 -1.76 14.39
C ARG A 269 -10.13 -1.82 14.18
N LYS A 270 -10.76 -0.67 13.95
CA LYS A 270 -12.20 -0.55 13.73
C LYS A 270 -12.62 -1.01 12.34
N GLY A 271 -11.70 -1.10 11.40
CA GLY A 271 -11.97 -1.39 9.99
C GLY A 271 -12.51 -0.18 9.24
N THR A 272 -12.22 1.03 9.68
CA THR A 272 -12.56 2.25 8.93
C THR A 272 -11.65 2.35 7.71
N CYS A 273 -12.18 2.63 6.53
CA CYS A 273 -11.43 2.83 5.29
C CYS A 273 -11.51 4.29 4.78
N GLU A 274 -12.47 5.07 5.28
CA GLU A 274 -12.55 6.52 5.11
C GLU A 274 -11.92 7.20 6.33
N TYR A 275 -10.62 7.48 6.27
CA TYR A 275 -9.87 8.11 7.35
C TYR A 275 -8.90 9.18 6.82
N GLN A 276 -8.56 10.14 7.69
CA GLN A 276 -7.60 11.22 7.38
C GLN A 276 -6.26 11.05 8.07
N ALA A 277 -6.23 10.32 9.18
CA ALA A 277 -5.04 10.28 10.05
C ALA A 277 -3.82 9.70 9.33
N LEU A 278 -3.98 8.61 8.60
CA LEU A 278 -2.86 7.94 7.94
C LEU A 278 -2.23 8.75 6.81
N PRO A 279 -2.98 9.40 5.88
CA PRO A 279 -2.39 10.28 4.87
C PRO A 279 -1.71 11.51 5.46
N ILE A 280 -2.27 12.11 6.52
CA ILE A 280 -1.64 13.25 7.19
C ILE A 280 -0.36 12.80 7.92
N LEU A 281 -0.38 11.65 8.59
CA LEU A 281 0.81 11.05 9.19
C LEU A 281 1.88 10.78 8.14
N ALA A 282 1.51 10.27 6.98
CA ALA A 282 2.45 10.05 5.88
C ALA A 282 3.13 11.36 5.43
N GLN A 283 2.39 12.48 5.38
CA GLN A 283 2.98 13.79 5.07
C GLN A 283 3.95 14.26 6.18
N VAL A 284 3.58 14.08 7.45
CA VAL A 284 4.47 14.41 8.57
C VAL A 284 5.74 13.58 8.50
N LEU A 285 5.63 12.26 8.30
CA LEU A 285 6.77 11.36 8.19
C LEU A 285 7.64 11.69 6.96
N PHE A 286 7.03 12.08 5.85
CA PHE A 286 7.77 12.54 4.68
C PHE A 286 8.63 13.77 5.00
N ARG A 287 8.09 14.75 5.72
CA ARG A 287 8.85 15.94 6.16
C ARG A 287 9.96 15.61 7.16
N THR A 288 9.83 14.53 7.92
CA THR A 288 10.86 14.03 8.84
C THR A 288 11.93 13.18 8.15
N GLY A 289 11.77 12.89 6.86
CA GLY A 289 12.69 12.07 6.08
C GLY A 289 12.38 10.58 6.09
N ASP A 290 11.36 10.11 6.80
CA ASP A 290 10.90 8.71 6.74
C ASP A 290 10.02 8.47 5.51
N VAL A 291 10.66 8.55 4.34
CA VAL A 291 9.99 8.44 3.04
C VAL A 291 9.39 7.04 2.84
N LYS A 292 10.02 6.01 3.42
CA LYS A 292 9.54 4.62 3.28
C LYS A 292 8.18 4.43 3.95
N ARG A 293 8.05 4.84 5.23
CA ARG A 293 6.75 4.78 5.91
C ARG A 293 5.73 5.70 5.26
N ALA A 294 6.13 6.92 4.90
CA ALA A 294 5.27 7.86 4.20
C ALA A 294 4.66 7.25 2.93
N TYR A 295 5.47 6.61 2.10
CA TYR A 295 5.01 5.91 0.89
C TYR A 295 4.07 4.75 1.23
N THR A 296 4.44 3.88 2.17
CA THR A 296 3.66 2.70 2.55
C THR A 296 2.29 3.10 3.11
N TYR A 297 2.24 4.11 3.98
CA TYR A 297 1.00 4.57 4.60
C TYR A 297 0.09 5.27 3.59
N LEU A 298 0.68 6.04 2.68
CA LEU A 298 -0.09 6.71 1.63
C LEU A 298 -0.67 5.72 0.62
N LEU A 299 0.11 4.68 0.26
CA LEU A 299 -0.37 3.60 -0.58
C LEU A 299 -1.54 2.85 0.07
N CYS A 300 -1.41 2.51 1.36
CA CYS A 300 -2.48 1.90 2.14
C CYS A 300 -3.73 2.78 2.14
N SER A 301 -3.57 4.09 2.36
CA SER A 301 -4.69 5.04 2.34
C SER A 301 -5.37 5.14 0.98
N MET A 302 -4.61 5.07 -0.11
CA MET A 302 -5.14 5.09 -1.46
C MET A 302 -5.97 3.83 -1.76
N GLU A 303 -5.45 2.66 -1.35
CA GLU A 303 -6.17 1.40 -1.49
C GLU A 303 -7.50 1.42 -0.73
N ASP A 304 -7.48 1.90 0.52
CA ASP A 304 -8.64 1.94 1.39
C ASP A 304 -9.67 2.99 0.93
N ALA A 305 -9.22 4.17 0.49
CA ALA A 305 -10.11 5.18 -0.07
C ALA A 305 -10.82 4.68 -1.34
N ASN A 306 -10.10 3.98 -2.21
CA ASN A 306 -10.66 3.36 -3.41
C ASN A 306 -11.62 2.20 -3.07
N PHE A 307 -11.28 1.39 -2.07
CA PHE A 307 -12.14 0.30 -1.60
C PHE A 307 -13.44 0.82 -0.98
N CYS A 308 -13.35 1.86 -0.17
CA CYS A 308 -14.51 2.53 0.44
C CYS A 308 -15.31 3.35 -0.57
N LYS A 309 -14.70 3.75 -1.68
CA LYS A 309 -15.20 4.77 -2.64
C LYS A 309 -15.31 6.15 -2.02
N ALA A 310 -14.39 6.48 -1.13
CA ALA A 310 -14.28 7.76 -0.46
C ALA A 310 -13.66 8.80 -1.39
N GLY A 311 -14.49 9.50 -2.18
CA GLY A 311 -14.06 10.38 -3.26
C GLY A 311 -13.10 11.48 -2.81
N LEU A 312 -13.41 12.19 -1.73
CA LEU A 312 -12.53 13.24 -1.20
C LEU A 312 -11.15 12.67 -0.79
N ARG A 313 -11.14 11.53 -0.08
CA ARG A 313 -9.88 10.90 0.38
C ARG A 313 -9.02 10.42 -0.78
N ALA A 314 -9.64 9.86 -1.81
CA ALA A 314 -8.95 9.47 -3.03
C ALA A 314 -8.27 10.68 -3.71
N ILE A 315 -8.95 11.83 -3.79
CA ILE A 315 -8.41 13.07 -4.36
C ILE A 315 -7.26 13.61 -3.50
N GLU A 316 -7.43 13.68 -2.17
CA GLU A 316 -6.40 14.16 -1.24
C GLU A 316 -5.11 13.33 -1.35
N VAL A 317 -5.25 12.02 -1.34
CA VAL A 317 -4.12 11.09 -1.49
C VAL A 317 -3.47 11.24 -2.87
N SER A 318 -4.27 11.33 -3.94
CA SER A 318 -3.78 11.47 -5.32
C SER A 318 -2.97 12.75 -5.52
N ASN A 319 -3.27 13.82 -4.82
CA ASN A 319 -2.52 15.08 -4.90
C ASN A 319 -1.11 14.97 -4.29
N ILE A 320 -0.93 14.12 -3.31
CA ILE A 320 0.32 14.01 -2.53
C ILE A 320 1.16 12.83 -3.03
N PHE A 321 0.51 11.77 -3.48
CA PHE A 321 1.14 10.52 -3.90
C PHE A 321 2.29 10.70 -4.90
N PRO A 322 2.17 11.50 -5.97
CA PRO A 322 3.25 11.65 -6.95
C PRO A 322 4.55 12.22 -6.35
N ILE A 323 4.42 13.10 -5.35
CA ILE A 323 5.58 13.75 -4.70
C ILE A 323 6.34 12.70 -3.87
N ILE A 324 5.62 11.95 -3.05
CA ILE A 324 6.20 10.93 -2.16
C ILE A 324 6.72 9.74 -2.97
N ASP A 325 5.98 9.29 -3.97
CA ASP A 325 6.37 8.20 -4.87
C ASP A 325 7.68 8.54 -5.62
N LYS A 326 7.77 9.77 -6.16
CA LYS A 326 9.00 10.23 -6.81
C LYS A 326 10.20 10.17 -5.86
N GLN A 327 10.05 10.67 -4.65
CA GLN A 327 11.14 10.68 -3.67
C GLN A 327 11.50 9.27 -3.20
N TYR A 328 10.51 8.42 -2.99
CA TYR A 328 10.71 7.01 -2.66
C TYR A 328 11.49 6.28 -3.76
N LYS A 329 11.08 6.44 -5.02
CA LYS A 329 11.78 5.85 -6.17
C LYS A 329 13.22 6.36 -6.32
N LEU A 330 13.45 7.64 -6.01
CA LEU A 330 14.81 8.20 -6.02
C LEU A 330 15.69 7.57 -4.92
N GLN A 331 15.17 7.42 -3.71
CA GLN A 331 15.88 6.76 -2.61
C GLN A 331 16.14 5.29 -2.91
N GLU A 332 15.15 4.58 -3.45
CA GLU A 332 15.29 3.18 -3.84
C GLU A 332 16.36 3.00 -4.94
N LYS A 333 16.37 3.87 -5.95
CA LYS A 333 17.43 3.87 -6.97
C LYS A 333 18.81 4.13 -6.38
N ALA A 334 18.92 5.11 -5.48
CA ALA A 334 20.17 5.43 -4.81
C ALA A 334 20.67 4.27 -3.93
N GLN A 335 19.74 3.60 -3.22
CA GLN A 335 20.06 2.42 -2.42
C GLN A 335 20.51 1.27 -3.31
N ARG A 336 19.78 0.94 -4.37
CA ARG A 336 20.16 -0.11 -5.33
C ARG A 336 21.52 0.19 -6.00
N HIS A 337 21.84 1.47 -6.22
CA HIS A 337 23.14 1.86 -6.74
C HIS A 337 24.25 1.62 -5.71
N ARG A 338 24.05 1.98 -4.44
CA ARG A 338 24.98 1.69 -3.35
C ARG A 338 25.19 0.18 -3.16
N ASP A 339 24.10 -0.58 -3.18
CA ASP A 339 24.15 -2.04 -3.03
C ASP A 339 24.95 -2.69 -4.18
N ARG A 340 24.76 -2.22 -5.41
CA ARG A 340 25.57 -2.65 -6.57
C ARG A 340 27.06 -2.30 -6.40
N LEU A 341 27.35 -1.08 -5.96
CA LEU A 341 28.75 -0.68 -5.69
C LEU A 341 29.37 -1.54 -4.62
N LEU A 342 28.67 -1.87 -3.54
CA LEU A 342 29.14 -2.79 -2.50
C LEU A 342 29.40 -4.19 -3.06
N ILE A 343 28.50 -4.70 -3.91
CA ILE A 343 28.69 -6.00 -4.58
C ILE A 343 29.95 -5.96 -5.49
N TYR A 344 30.16 -4.90 -6.26
CA TYR A 344 31.36 -4.75 -7.09
C TYR A 344 32.64 -4.66 -6.25
N LEU A 345 32.60 -3.95 -5.12
CA LEU A 345 33.73 -3.89 -4.18
C LEU A 345 34.05 -5.26 -3.57
N LEU A 346 33.01 -6.02 -3.20
CA LEU A 346 33.17 -7.37 -2.70
C LEU A 346 33.77 -8.32 -3.75
N ILE A 347 33.30 -8.23 -4.99
CA ILE A 347 33.85 -9.01 -6.11
C ILE A 347 35.32 -8.61 -6.36
N ALA A 348 35.66 -7.33 -6.38
CA ALA A 348 37.02 -6.86 -6.54
C ALA A 348 37.92 -7.35 -5.40
N LEU A 349 37.42 -7.34 -4.15
CA LEU A 349 38.14 -7.86 -3.00
C LEU A 349 38.40 -9.38 -3.12
N LEU A 350 37.40 -10.14 -3.56
CA LEU A 350 37.55 -11.59 -3.79
C LEU A 350 38.55 -11.90 -4.90
N VAL A 351 38.54 -11.10 -5.97
CA VAL A 351 39.54 -11.23 -7.05
C VAL A 351 40.95 -10.89 -6.55
N ALA A 352 41.11 -9.84 -5.74
CA ALA A 352 42.38 -9.48 -5.13
C ALA A 352 42.89 -10.57 -4.16
N LEU A 353 41.99 -11.13 -3.33
CA LEU A 353 42.29 -12.24 -2.41
C LEU A 353 42.69 -13.50 -3.17
N SER A 354 41.96 -13.85 -4.23
CA SER A 354 42.32 -15.01 -5.07
C SER A 354 43.66 -14.80 -5.77
N GLY A 355 43.93 -13.57 -6.24
CA GLY A 355 45.26 -13.18 -6.78
C GLY A 355 46.39 -13.31 -5.76
N THR A 356 46.16 -12.87 -4.52
CA THR A 356 47.16 -13.03 -3.44
C THR A 356 47.39 -14.49 -3.08
N VAL A 357 46.34 -15.31 -3.04
CA VAL A 357 46.48 -16.78 -2.80
C VAL A 357 47.26 -17.45 -3.93
N VAL A 358 46.95 -17.09 -5.18
CA VAL A 358 47.73 -17.60 -6.33
C VAL A 358 49.20 -17.15 -6.28
N TYR A 359 49.45 -15.87 -5.93
CA TYR A 359 50.79 -15.34 -5.74
C TYR A 359 51.55 -16.07 -4.64
N LEU A 360 50.93 -16.24 -3.46
CA LEU A 360 51.52 -16.98 -2.34
C LEU A 360 51.77 -18.44 -2.69
N ARG A 361 50.86 -19.11 -3.41
CA ARG A 361 51.08 -20.46 -3.94
C ARG A 361 52.26 -20.50 -4.89
N LYS A 362 52.39 -19.55 -5.83
CA LYS A 362 53.56 -19.45 -6.71
C LYS A 362 54.86 -19.22 -5.93
N GLN A 363 54.84 -18.38 -4.90
CA GLN A 363 55.99 -18.15 -4.03
C GLN A 363 56.33 -19.41 -3.20
N MET A 364 55.34 -20.11 -2.66
CA MET A 364 55.55 -21.37 -1.95
C MET A 364 56.11 -22.48 -2.87
N ILE A 365 55.58 -22.55 -4.10
CA ILE A 365 56.13 -23.50 -5.09
C ILE A 365 57.57 -23.14 -5.43
N LYS A 366 57.88 -21.84 -5.61
CA LYS A 366 59.23 -21.36 -5.88
C LYS A 366 60.20 -21.66 -4.72
N LEU A 367 59.74 -21.45 -3.49
CA LEU A 367 60.50 -21.80 -2.26
C LEU A 367 60.71 -23.32 -2.10
N ARG A 368 59.64 -24.11 -2.41
CA ARG A 368 59.77 -25.58 -2.41
C ARG A 368 60.72 -26.08 -3.48
N VAL A 369 60.68 -25.46 -4.66
CA VAL A 369 61.62 -25.81 -5.74
C VAL A 369 63.08 -25.44 -5.36
N MET A 370 63.28 -24.25 -4.76
CA MET A 370 64.66 -23.88 -4.29
C MET A 370 65.14 -24.75 -3.15
N ARG A 371 64.29 -25.08 -2.16
CA ARG A 371 64.62 -26.01 -1.08
C ARG A 371 64.93 -27.42 -1.62
N ARG A 372 64.21 -27.90 -2.63
CA ARG A 372 64.46 -29.17 -3.29
C ARG A 372 65.76 -29.14 -4.09
N LYS A 373 66.09 -28.04 -4.79
CA LYS A 373 67.38 -27.88 -5.49
C LYS A 373 68.56 -27.91 -4.51
N GLN A 374 68.35 -27.28 -3.35
CA GLN A 374 69.39 -27.28 -2.29
C GLN A 374 69.57 -28.66 -1.63
N ALA A 375 68.43 -29.40 -1.45
CA ALA A 375 68.53 -30.78 -0.92
C ALA A 375 69.04 -31.77 -1.96
N LEU A 376 68.74 -31.58 -3.24
CA LEU A 376 69.24 -32.43 -4.34
C LEU A 376 70.72 -32.19 -4.69
N SER A 377 71.24 -31.00 -4.36
CA SER A 377 72.71 -30.73 -4.50
C SER A 377 73.58 -31.59 -3.57
N ASN A 378 72.96 -32.19 -2.55
CA ASN A 378 73.64 -32.96 -1.54
C ASN A 378 73.41 -34.49 -1.58
N GLN A 379 72.53 -34.98 -2.44
CA GLN A 379 72.35 -36.42 -2.64
C GLN A 379 72.44 -36.79 -4.12
N GLN A 380 73.46 -37.52 -4.43
CA GLN A 380 73.85 -37.94 -5.80
C GLN A 380 72.81 -38.84 -6.50
N LEU A 381 72.58 -38.48 -7.65
CA LEU A 381 72.37 -39.02 -9.02
C LEU A 381 71.79 -40.43 -9.22
N ALA A 382 71.72 -41.35 -8.27
CA ALA A 382 71.24 -42.71 -8.55
C ALA A 382 69.76 -42.99 -8.27
N GLU A 383 69.08 -42.25 -7.38
CA GLU A 383 67.62 -42.46 -7.06
C GLU A 383 66.69 -41.54 -7.81
N ALA A 384 67.25 -40.55 -8.54
CA ALA A 384 66.46 -39.47 -9.15
C ALA A 384 65.54 -39.94 -10.30
N ASN A 385 65.88 -41.02 -10.98
CA ASN A 385 65.07 -41.45 -12.17
C ASN A 385 63.82 -42.24 -11.79
N GLU A 386 63.82 -42.95 -10.67
CA GLU A 386 62.57 -43.69 -10.27
C GLU A 386 61.63 -42.83 -9.47
N GLN A 387 62.11 -41.88 -8.67
CA GLN A 387 61.29 -40.93 -7.94
C GLN A 387 60.66 -39.89 -8.88
N MET A 388 61.31 -39.53 -9.97
CA MET A 388 60.77 -38.60 -10.98
C MET A 388 59.61 -39.19 -11.75
N LYS A 389 59.56 -40.53 -12.00
CA LYS A 389 58.42 -41.20 -12.63
C LYS A 389 57.19 -41.20 -11.75
N VAL A 390 57.35 -41.40 -10.43
CA VAL A 390 56.18 -41.40 -9.49
C VAL A 390 55.64 -39.99 -9.26
N ALA A 391 56.54 -38.96 -9.23
CA ALA A 391 56.13 -37.57 -9.08
C ALA A 391 55.33 -37.03 -10.32
N ASN A 392 55.73 -37.46 -11.53
CA ASN A 392 55.07 -37.09 -12.77
C ASN A 392 53.65 -37.70 -12.90
N LEU A 393 53.47 -38.94 -12.42
CA LEU A 393 52.13 -39.57 -12.40
C LEU A 393 51.19 -38.87 -11.43
N LYS A 394 51.67 -38.48 -10.23
CA LYS A 394 50.83 -37.72 -9.27
C LYS A 394 50.47 -36.31 -9.74
N LEU A 395 51.36 -35.69 -10.52
CA LEU A 395 51.12 -34.37 -11.09
C LEU A 395 50.05 -34.45 -12.21
N GLN A 396 50.07 -35.56 -12.98
CA GLN A 396 49.10 -35.78 -14.04
C GLN A 396 47.68 -36.04 -13.48
N GLU A 397 47.59 -36.82 -12.38
CA GLU A 397 46.32 -37.01 -11.66
C GLU A 397 45.78 -35.70 -11.05
N ALA A 398 46.66 -34.86 -10.46
CA ALA A 398 46.26 -33.58 -9.90
C ALA A 398 45.84 -32.54 -10.96
N LEU A 399 46.47 -32.58 -12.16
CA LEU A 399 46.09 -31.70 -13.28
C LEU A 399 44.71 -32.07 -13.88
N ASP A 400 44.38 -33.36 -13.90
CA ASP A 400 43.09 -33.85 -14.33
C ASP A 400 41.95 -33.46 -13.34
N GLU A 401 42.26 -33.42 -12.03
CA GLU A 401 41.30 -33.01 -10.99
C GLU A 401 41.06 -31.49 -11.01
N VAL A 402 42.09 -30.69 -11.23
CA VAL A 402 41.97 -29.23 -11.39
C VAL A 402 41.23 -28.87 -12.69
N GLY A 403 41.42 -29.65 -13.76
CA GLY A 403 40.67 -29.49 -15.00
C GLY A 403 39.16 -29.69 -14.83
N ARG A 404 38.77 -30.69 -14.06
CA ARG A 404 37.34 -30.97 -13.79
C ARG A 404 36.66 -29.90 -12.94
N THR A 405 37.35 -29.43 -11.90
CA THR A 405 36.80 -28.36 -11.05
C THR A 405 36.66 -27.01 -11.78
N ASN A 406 37.54 -26.73 -12.74
CA ASN A 406 37.47 -25.50 -13.54
C ASN A 406 36.32 -25.55 -14.57
N GLU A 407 36.01 -26.74 -15.09
CA GLU A 407 34.85 -26.92 -15.97
C GLU A 407 33.49 -26.78 -15.22
N GLU A 408 33.40 -27.29 -13.99
CA GLU A 408 32.19 -27.12 -13.16
C GLU A 408 32.00 -25.66 -12.76
N LEU A 409 33.06 -24.94 -12.44
CA LEU A 409 33.00 -23.52 -12.12
C LEU A 409 32.51 -22.68 -13.32
N GLN A 410 32.98 -22.98 -14.53
CA GLN A 410 32.52 -22.29 -15.75
C GLN A 410 31.05 -22.55 -16.08
N ARG A 411 30.55 -23.76 -15.82
CA ARG A 411 29.11 -24.06 -16.00
C ARG A 411 28.23 -23.30 -15.03
N THR A 412 28.63 -23.21 -13.77
CA THR A 412 27.89 -22.48 -12.74
C THR A 412 27.86 -20.98 -13.01
N TYR A 413 28.97 -20.42 -13.51
CA TYR A 413 29.09 -19.01 -13.87
C TYR A 413 28.22 -18.62 -15.07
N SER A 414 28.10 -19.52 -16.05
CA SER A 414 27.25 -19.28 -17.23
C SER A 414 25.75 -19.30 -16.89
N GLN A 415 25.34 -20.18 -15.98
CA GLN A 415 23.94 -20.23 -15.50
C GLN A 415 23.56 -19.00 -14.68
N LEU A 416 24.43 -18.51 -13.81
CA LEU A 416 24.21 -17.31 -13.01
C LEU A 416 24.01 -16.07 -13.92
N ARG A 417 24.83 -15.94 -14.96
CA ARG A 417 24.78 -14.82 -15.92
C ARG A 417 23.50 -14.80 -16.75
N MET A 418 22.94 -15.98 -17.04
CA MET A 418 21.64 -16.07 -17.76
C MET A 418 20.47 -15.61 -16.89
N THR A 419 20.51 -15.94 -15.60
CA THR A 419 19.46 -15.57 -14.64
C THR A 419 19.43 -14.05 -14.38
N ASP A 420 20.61 -13.43 -14.29
CA ASP A 420 20.72 -11.97 -14.10
C ASP A 420 20.21 -11.19 -15.32
N LYS A 421 20.52 -11.65 -16.53
CA LYS A 421 20.05 -11.02 -17.77
C LYS A 421 18.53 -11.05 -17.90
N MET A 422 17.88 -12.14 -17.46
CA MET A 422 16.42 -12.24 -17.44
C MET A 422 15.78 -11.29 -16.42
N LYS A 423 16.42 -11.10 -15.24
CA LYS A 423 15.95 -10.13 -14.23
C LYS A 423 16.00 -8.69 -14.74
N GLU A 424 17.10 -8.31 -15.39
CA GLU A 424 17.28 -6.96 -15.95
C GLU A 424 16.23 -6.64 -17.04
N GLU A 425 15.94 -7.59 -17.92
CA GLU A 425 14.92 -7.43 -18.97
C GLU A 425 13.52 -7.27 -18.38
N TYR A 426 13.21 -8.00 -17.30
CA TYR A 426 11.92 -7.92 -16.62
C TYR A 426 11.74 -6.57 -15.91
N ILE A 427 12.77 -6.07 -15.25
CA ILE A 427 12.77 -4.76 -14.59
C ILE A 427 12.59 -3.64 -15.63
N ALA A 428 13.27 -3.74 -16.76
CA ALA A 428 13.17 -2.74 -17.83
C ALA A 428 11.74 -2.68 -18.43
N ARG A 429 11.08 -3.81 -18.63
CA ARG A 429 9.69 -3.87 -19.09
C ARG A 429 8.72 -3.25 -18.07
N TYR A 430 8.91 -3.55 -16.77
CA TYR A 430 8.09 -3.00 -15.70
C TYR A 430 8.22 -1.48 -15.58
N LEU A 431 9.45 -0.96 -15.64
CA LEU A 431 9.73 0.48 -15.58
C LEU A 431 9.15 1.25 -16.78
N ASN A 432 9.24 0.68 -17.99
CA ASN A 432 8.61 1.26 -19.17
C ASN A 432 7.09 1.36 -19.03
N ARG A 433 6.48 0.38 -18.39
CA ARG A 433 5.04 0.38 -18.14
C ARG A 433 4.61 1.45 -17.15
N CYS A 434 5.35 1.60 -16.06
CA CYS A 434 5.12 2.68 -15.09
C CYS A 434 5.25 4.05 -15.76
N ARG A 435 6.21 4.23 -16.68
CA ARG A 435 6.39 5.47 -17.43
C ARG A 435 5.19 5.78 -18.33
N MET A 436 4.66 4.80 -19.05
CA MET A 436 3.47 4.99 -19.90
C MET A 436 2.26 5.49 -19.09
N TYR A 437 2.02 4.94 -17.88
CA TYR A 437 0.94 5.42 -17.01
C TYR A 437 1.16 6.86 -16.54
N LEU A 438 2.41 7.25 -16.25
CA LEU A 438 2.75 8.62 -15.86
C LEU A 438 2.55 9.61 -17.03
N ASP A 439 2.89 9.21 -18.24
CA ASP A 439 2.70 10.02 -19.45
C ASP A 439 1.20 10.22 -19.74
N GLN A 440 0.37 9.18 -19.63
CA GLN A 440 -1.09 9.25 -19.76
C GLN A 440 -1.71 10.19 -18.71
N LEU A 441 -1.29 10.10 -17.46
CA LEU A 441 -1.75 11.00 -16.39
C LEU A 441 -1.33 12.46 -16.64
N SER A 442 -0.13 12.67 -17.17
CA SER A 442 0.38 14.01 -17.51
C SER A 442 -0.38 14.62 -18.68
N GLU A 443 -0.69 13.84 -19.72
CA GLU A 443 -1.50 14.26 -20.86
C GLU A 443 -2.94 14.57 -20.44
N PHE A 444 -3.52 13.73 -19.63
CA PHE A 444 -4.85 13.97 -19.03
C PHE A 444 -4.89 15.27 -18.24
N ARG A 445 -3.88 15.51 -17.36
CA ARG A 445 -3.75 16.75 -16.60
C ARG A 445 -3.66 17.97 -17.49
N SER A 446 -2.80 17.91 -18.51
CA SER A 446 -2.56 19.05 -19.41
C SER A 446 -3.80 19.38 -20.24
N THR A 447 -4.52 18.36 -20.70
CA THR A 447 -5.78 18.49 -21.44
C THR A 447 -6.87 19.09 -20.59
N THR A 448 -7.03 18.59 -19.37
CA THR A 448 -8.04 19.09 -18.41
C THR A 448 -7.76 20.55 -18.04
N LEU A 449 -6.52 20.91 -17.73
CA LEU A 449 -6.13 22.29 -17.43
C LEU A 449 -6.38 23.23 -18.61
N ARG A 450 -6.14 22.79 -19.85
CA ARG A 450 -6.39 23.56 -21.06
C ARG A 450 -7.90 23.79 -21.26
N LEU A 451 -8.72 22.78 -21.01
CA LEU A 451 -10.18 22.90 -21.11
C LEU A 451 -10.73 23.84 -20.03
N ILE A 452 -10.22 23.78 -18.81
CA ILE A 452 -10.57 24.69 -17.72
C ILE A 452 -10.17 26.14 -18.07
N LYS A 453 -8.93 26.35 -18.54
CA LYS A 453 -8.43 27.69 -18.93
C LYS A 453 -9.26 28.32 -20.05
N ASN A 454 -9.78 27.50 -20.94
CA ASN A 454 -10.60 27.95 -22.07
C ASN A 454 -12.10 27.99 -21.75
N ARG A 455 -12.52 27.83 -20.48
CA ARG A 455 -13.91 27.83 -19.99
C ARG A 455 -14.82 26.81 -20.71
N ARG A 456 -14.25 25.74 -21.26
CA ARG A 456 -15.00 24.68 -21.97
C ARG A 456 -15.33 23.53 -21.02
N TYR A 457 -16.19 23.81 -20.06
CA TYR A 457 -16.50 22.87 -18.97
C TYR A 457 -17.28 21.63 -19.42
N ASP A 458 -18.13 21.78 -20.44
CA ASP A 458 -18.92 20.67 -20.99
C ASP A 458 -18.03 19.61 -21.68
N ASP A 459 -16.89 20.03 -22.21
CA ASP A 459 -15.93 19.12 -22.85
C ASP A 459 -15.04 18.36 -21.85
N ILE A 460 -15.05 18.78 -20.58
CA ILE A 460 -14.30 18.07 -19.53
C ILE A 460 -14.91 16.69 -19.29
N ALA A 461 -16.24 16.59 -19.28
CA ALA A 461 -16.92 15.30 -19.12
C ALA A 461 -16.61 14.33 -20.27
N GLN A 462 -16.53 14.85 -21.50
CA GLN A 462 -16.15 14.05 -22.67
C GLN A 462 -14.67 13.65 -22.64
N SER A 463 -13.80 14.56 -22.22
CA SER A 463 -12.37 14.29 -22.02
C SER A 463 -12.15 13.24 -20.91
N LEU A 464 -12.93 13.31 -19.85
CA LEU A 464 -12.93 12.32 -18.76
C LEU A 464 -13.36 10.94 -19.26
N GLN A 465 -14.44 10.89 -20.04
CA GLN A 465 -14.93 9.63 -20.61
C GLN A 465 -13.95 9.01 -21.59
N LYS A 466 -13.22 9.85 -22.36
CA LYS A 466 -12.22 9.39 -23.31
C LYS A 466 -10.91 8.91 -22.64
N ALA A 467 -10.51 9.59 -21.55
CA ALA A 467 -9.33 9.22 -20.76
C ALA A 467 -9.58 8.01 -19.85
N LEU A 468 -10.84 7.78 -19.46
CA LEU A 468 -11.26 6.67 -18.60
C LEU A 468 -11.88 5.51 -19.40
N ASN A 469 -11.38 5.23 -20.60
CA ASN A 469 -11.83 4.05 -21.34
C ASN A 469 -11.26 2.77 -20.72
N ALA A 470 -11.68 2.55 -19.46
CA ALA A 470 -11.21 1.48 -18.56
C ALA A 470 -11.25 0.08 -19.21
N LYS A 471 -12.21 -0.15 -20.11
CA LYS A 471 -12.33 -1.45 -20.79
C LYS A 471 -11.19 -1.72 -21.77
N THR A 472 -10.71 -0.70 -22.47
CA THR A 472 -9.63 -0.86 -23.46
C THR A 472 -8.27 -1.00 -22.75
N GLU A 473 -8.05 -0.23 -21.69
CA GLU A 473 -6.82 -0.30 -20.90
C GLU A 473 -6.73 -1.61 -20.10
N GLN A 474 -7.84 -2.05 -19.55
CA GLN A 474 -7.92 -3.34 -18.85
C GLN A 474 -7.64 -4.51 -19.80
N ALA A 475 -8.19 -4.48 -21.01
CA ALA A 475 -7.91 -5.52 -22.01
C ALA A 475 -6.43 -5.55 -22.41
N GLN A 476 -5.80 -4.39 -22.56
CA GLN A 476 -4.38 -4.29 -22.85
C GLN A 476 -3.52 -4.76 -21.66
N PHE A 477 -3.89 -4.38 -20.44
CA PHE A 477 -3.20 -4.84 -19.23
C PHE A 477 -3.18 -6.36 -19.14
N TYR A 478 -4.32 -7.01 -19.41
CA TYR A 478 -4.38 -8.46 -19.39
C TYR A 478 -3.59 -9.11 -20.52
N ALA A 479 -3.60 -8.51 -21.72
CA ALA A 479 -2.82 -9.04 -22.84
C ALA A 479 -1.32 -9.02 -22.54
N ASP A 480 -0.84 -7.97 -21.92
CA ASP A 480 0.57 -7.84 -21.58
C ASP A 480 0.98 -8.72 -20.39
N PHE A 481 0.08 -8.89 -19.40
CA PHE A 481 0.27 -9.86 -18.33
C PHE A 481 0.38 -11.27 -18.88
N ASP A 482 -0.55 -11.65 -19.75
CA ASP A 482 -0.59 -12.98 -20.36
C ASP A 482 0.69 -13.26 -21.16
N ALA A 483 1.10 -12.31 -22.00
CA ALA A 483 2.32 -12.43 -22.80
C ALA A 483 3.58 -12.54 -21.94
N ALA A 484 3.69 -11.74 -20.89
CA ALA A 484 4.82 -11.80 -19.96
C ALA A 484 4.85 -13.13 -19.19
N PHE A 485 3.69 -13.57 -18.71
CA PHE A 485 3.56 -14.80 -17.96
C PHE A 485 3.88 -16.03 -18.83
N LEU A 486 3.33 -16.11 -20.04
CA LEU A 486 3.58 -17.23 -20.93
C LEU A 486 5.02 -17.25 -21.49
N THR A 487 5.69 -16.10 -21.51
CA THR A 487 7.14 -16.05 -21.81
C THR A 487 7.97 -16.66 -20.68
N LEU A 488 7.57 -16.43 -19.43
CA LEU A 488 8.24 -17.02 -18.25
C LEU A 488 7.90 -18.51 -18.05
N PHE A 489 6.66 -18.88 -18.39
CA PHE A 489 6.13 -20.23 -18.21
C PHE A 489 5.48 -20.74 -19.51
N PRO A 490 6.25 -21.07 -20.56
CA PRO A 490 5.70 -21.41 -21.87
C PRO A 490 4.74 -22.61 -21.86
N ASN A 491 5.01 -23.57 -21.00
CA ASN A 491 4.23 -24.83 -20.92
C ASN A 491 3.12 -24.78 -19.85
N PHE A 492 2.86 -23.61 -19.24
CA PHE A 492 1.93 -23.51 -18.11
C PHE A 492 0.54 -24.04 -18.44
N VAL A 493 -0.03 -23.71 -19.60
CA VAL A 493 -1.40 -24.08 -19.97
C VAL A 493 -1.54 -25.60 -20.14
N GLU A 494 -0.54 -26.22 -20.75
CA GLU A 494 -0.50 -27.68 -20.94
C GLU A 494 -0.33 -28.39 -19.60
N ALA A 495 0.62 -27.94 -18.78
CA ALA A 495 0.88 -28.50 -17.48
C ALA A 495 -0.30 -28.29 -16.51
N PHE A 496 -0.98 -27.14 -16.58
CA PHE A 496 -2.19 -26.87 -15.80
C PHE A 496 -3.34 -27.80 -16.18
N ASN A 497 -3.59 -27.99 -17.48
CA ASN A 497 -4.62 -28.90 -17.96
C ASN A 497 -4.34 -30.36 -17.57
N ALA A 498 -3.08 -30.75 -17.50
CA ALA A 498 -2.69 -32.09 -17.02
C ALA A 498 -3.05 -32.34 -15.53
N LEU A 499 -3.34 -31.29 -14.75
CA LEU A 499 -3.82 -31.41 -13.36
C LEU A 499 -5.35 -31.52 -13.26
N LEU A 500 -6.09 -31.37 -14.37
CA LEU A 500 -7.56 -31.41 -14.42
C LEU A 500 -8.07 -32.73 -14.96
N GLN A 501 -9.34 -33.04 -14.66
CA GLN A 501 -10.02 -34.22 -15.16
C GLN A 501 -10.05 -34.25 -16.71
N PRO A 502 -9.91 -35.41 -17.37
CA PRO A 502 -9.79 -35.49 -18.84
C PRO A 502 -10.93 -34.84 -19.61
N ASP A 503 -12.12 -34.82 -19.02
CA ASP A 503 -13.32 -34.22 -19.61
C ASP A 503 -13.41 -32.72 -19.42
N TYR A 504 -12.46 -32.13 -18.70
CA TYR A 504 -12.43 -30.69 -18.36
C TYR A 504 -11.12 -30.05 -18.78
N ASN A 505 -11.04 -29.68 -20.06
CA ASN A 505 -9.87 -29.01 -20.63
C ASN A 505 -10.16 -27.54 -20.87
N ILE A 506 -9.36 -26.67 -20.30
CA ILE A 506 -9.51 -25.22 -20.45
C ILE A 506 -8.80 -24.77 -21.73
N GLN A 507 -9.60 -24.39 -22.73
CA GLN A 507 -9.08 -23.90 -24.00
C GLN A 507 -8.82 -22.41 -23.97
N VAL A 508 -7.74 -21.99 -24.56
CA VAL A 508 -7.37 -20.58 -24.74
C VAL A 508 -8.11 -20.04 -25.96
N LYS A 509 -8.93 -18.99 -25.82
CA LYS A 509 -9.77 -18.45 -26.91
C LYS A 509 -8.99 -17.79 -28.05
N LYS A 510 -7.77 -17.32 -27.81
CA LYS A 510 -6.82 -16.77 -28.80
C LYS A 510 -5.42 -17.24 -28.44
N HIS A 511 -4.60 -17.54 -29.42
CA HIS A 511 -3.19 -17.85 -29.19
C HIS A 511 -2.53 -16.72 -28.40
N GLY A 512 -1.97 -17.04 -27.22
CA GLY A 512 -1.26 -16.11 -26.37
C GLY A 512 -2.10 -15.32 -25.36
N GLN A 513 -3.40 -15.60 -25.20
CA GLN A 513 -4.23 -14.96 -24.18
C GLN A 513 -4.85 -15.98 -23.23
N LEU A 514 -4.58 -15.81 -21.95
CA LEU A 514 -5.18 -16.60 -20.87
C LEU A 514 -6.64 -16.17 -20.67
N ASN A 515 -7.52 -17.13 -20.40
CA ASN A 515 -8.85 -16.81 -19.91
C ASN A 515 -8.82 -16.45 -18.41
N THR A 516 -9.95 -16.02 -17.87
CA THR A 516 -10.04 -15.61 -16.44
C THR A 516 -9.61 -16.72 -15.49
N GLU A 517 -9.97 -17.95 -15.78
CA GLU A 517 -9.64 -19.11 -14.97
C GLU A 517 -8.12 -19.33 -14.94
N LEU A 518 -7.49 -19.35 -16.10
CA LEU A 518 -6.03 -19.50 -16.20
C LEU A 518 -5.27 -18.31 -15.59
N ARG A 519 -5.78 -17.07 -15.72
CA ARG A 519 -5.15 -15.92 -15.07
C ARG A 519 -5.17 -16.00 -13.55
N ILE A 520 -6.25 -16.49 -12.97
CA ILE A 520 -6.33 -16.73 -11.52
C ILE A 520 -5.19 -17.67 -11.09
N TYR A 521 -5.00 -18.76 -11.81
CA TYR A 521 -3.98 -19.74 -11.47
C TYR A 521 -2.56 -19.32 -11.90
N ALA A 522 -2.43 -18.49 -12.90
CA ALA A 522 -1.18 -17.82 -13.24
C ALA A 522 -0.70 -16.90 -12.11
N LEU A 523 -1.62 -16.18 -11.48
CA LEU A 523 -1.32 -15.35 -10.30
C LEU A 523 -0.91 -16.21 -9.09
N ILE A 524 -1.56 -17.36 -8.89
CA ILE A 524 -1.18 -18.34 -7.85
C ILE A 524 0.22 -18.89 -8.13
N ARG A 525 0.54 -19.19 -9.38
CA ARG A 525 1.89 -19.61 -9.81
C ARG A 525 2.96 -18.56 -9.52
N LEU A 526 2.62 -17.28 -9.62
CA LEU A 526 3.48 -16.16 -9.26
C LEU A 526 3.52 -15.86 -7.74
N GLY A 527 2.90 -16.69 -6.91
CA GLY A 527 2.90 -16.56 -5.45
C GLY A 527 1.80 -15.64 -4.90
N ILE A 528 0.82 -15.25 -5.69
CA ILE A 528 -0.31 -14.44 -5.26
C ILE A 528 -1.49 -15.37 -4.96
N HIS A 529 -1.59 -15.85 -3.71
CA HIS A 529 -2.61 -16.82 -3.28
C HIS A 529 -3.87 -16.18 -2.72
N ASP A 530 -3.76 -14.93 -2.27
CA ASP A 530 -4.87 -14.22 -1.62
C ASP A 530 -5.98 -13.88 -2.62
N THR A 531 -7.22 -14.32 -2.29
CA THR A 531 -8.39 -14.16 -3.17
C THR A 531 -8.74 -12.69 -3.42
N SER A 532 -8.55 -11.83 -2.43
CA SER A 532 -8.86 -10.40 -2.56
C SER A 532 -7.86 -9.70 -3.46
N ARG A 533 -6.58 -10.05 -3.35
CA ARG A 533 -5.53 -9.55 -4.26
C ARG A 533 -5.74 -10.00 -5.70
N ILE A 534 -6.11 -11.26 -5.89
CA ILE A 534 -6.44 -11.81 -7.21
C ILE A 534 -7.68 -11.12 -7.79
N ALA A 535 -8.72 -10.92 -6.98
CA ALA A 535 -9.93 -10.23 -7.38
C ALA A 535 -9.64 -8.77 -7.78
N HIS A 536 -8.85 -8.08 -6.99
CA HIS A 536 -8.42 -6.72 -7.31
C HIS A 536 -7.58 -6.65 -8.60
N PHE A 537 -6.64 -7.57 -8.79
CA PHE A 537 -5.83 -7.63 -10.00
C PHE A 537 -6.66 -7.87 -11.26
N LEU A 538 -7.72 -8.69 -11.15
CA LEU A 538 -8.58 -9.09 -12.26
C LEU A 538 -9.84 -8.22 -12.40
N ASP A 539 -10.03 -7.22 -11.52
CA ASP A 539 -11.23 -6.37 -11.46
C ASP A 539 -12.54 -7.18 -11.34
N TYR A 540 -12.50 -8.19 -10.48
CA TYR A 540 -13.66 -9.01 -10.13
C TYR A 540 -14.02 -8.88 -8.66
N SER A 541 -15.25 -9.27 -8.32
CA SER A 541 -15.62 -9.45 -6.91
C SER A 541 -14.86 -10.66 -6.32
N THR A 542 -14.56 -10.59 -5.03
CA THR A 542 -13.94 -11.72 -4.32
C THR A 542 -14.78 -12.99 -4.41
N ALA A 543 -16.12 -12.82 -4.39
CA ALA A 543 -17.05 -13.93 -4.59
C ALA A 543 -16.90 -14.58 -5.99
N THR A 544 -16.68 -13.77 -7.01
CA THR A 544 -16.46 -14.26 -8.38
C THR A 544 -15.18 -15.08 -8.47
N VAL A 545 -14.09 -14.59 -7.93
CA VAL A 545 -12.81 -15.32 -7.93
C VAL A 545 -12.91 -16.58 -7.09
N TYR A 546 -13.58 -16.51 -5.95
CA TYR A 546 -13.82 -17.69 -5.11
C TYR A 546 -14.59 -18.77 -5.88
N ASN A 547 -15.63 -18.39 -6.61
CA ASN A 547 -16.42 -19.31 -7.41
C ASN A 547 -15.58 -19.98 -8.52
N TYR A 548 -14.74 -19.22 -9.21
CA TYR A 548 -13.82 -19.79 -10.22
C TYR A 548 -12.83 -20.76 -9.58
N ARG A 549 -12.22 -20.40 -8.47
CA ARG A 549 -11.27 -21.27 -7.74
C ARG A 549 -11.94 -22.54 -7.27
N SER A 550 -13.12 -22.44 -6.67
CA SER A 550 -13.89 -23.60 -6.19
C SER A 550 -14.29 -24.51 -7.35
N LYS A 551 -14.78 -23.93 -8.45
CA LYS A 551 -15.17 -24.66 -9.66
C LYS A 551 -14.00 -25.49 -10.22
N ILE A 552 -12.83 -24.87 -10.35
CA ILE A 552 -11.66 -25.53 -10.92
C ILE A 552 -11.08 -26.58 -9.97
N ARG A 553 -10.97 -26.26 -8.67
CA ARG A 553 -10.50 -27.23 -7.66
C ARG A 553 -11.35 -28.50 -7.62
N ASN A 554 -12.67 -28.38 -7.81
CA ASN A 554 -13.56 -29.52 -7.88
C ASN A 554 -13.39 -30.36 -9.18
N LYS A 555 -12.62 -29.86 -10.13
CA LYS A 555 -12.27 -30.54 -11.39
C LYS A 555 -10.83 -31.03 -11.43
N ALA A 556 -10.10 -30.85 -10.34
CA ALA A 556 -8.73 -31.32 -10.22
C ALA A 556 -8.65 -32.84 -10.10
N LEU A 557 -7.55 -33.41 -10.55
CA LEU A 557 -7.21 -34.84 -10.37
C LEU A 557 -6.73 -35.15 -8.95
N CYS A 558 -6.23 -34.16 -8.23
CA CYS A 558 -5.76 -34.28 -6.85
C CYS A 558 -6.80 -33.79 -5.83
N ALA A 559 -6.54 -34.01 -4.55
CA ALA A 559 -7.36 -33.45 -3.48
C ALA A 559 -7.44 -31.91 -3.58
N PRO A 560 -8.63 -31.33 -3.42
CA PRO A 560 -8.85 -29.88 -3.63
C PRO A 560 -7.92 -28.95 -2.84
N GLU A 561 -7.44 -29.41 -1.67
CA GLU A 561 -6.52 -28.66 -0.81
C GLU A 561 -5.09 -28.61 -1.35
N LEU A 562 -4.68 -29.60 -2.15
CA LEU A 562 -3.32 -29.71 -2.71
C LEU A 562 -3.21 -29.12 -4.11
N PHE A 563 -4.32 -28.86 -4.77
CA PHE A 563 -4.33 -28.41 -6.16
C PHE A 563 -3.55 -27.11 -6.38
N GLU A 564 -3.78 -26.10 -5.54
CA GLU A 564 -3.11 -24.82 -5.68
C GLU A 564 -1.61 -24.89 -5.33
N GLN A 565 -1.21 -25.83 -4.47
CA GLN A 565 0.22 -26.07 -4.21
C GLN A 565 0.90 -26.69 -5.43
N GLN A 566 0.22 -27.61 -6.10
CA GLN A 566 0.73 -28.19 -7.35
C GLN A 566 0.82 -27.13 -8.46
N VAL A 567 -0.20 -26.30 -8.60
CA VAL A 567 -0.15 -25.18 -9.56
C VAL A 567 0.98 -24.20 -9.26
N ALA A 568 1.25 -23.94 -7.99
CA ALA A 568 2.34 -23.04 -7.59
C ALA A 568 3.74 -23.59 -7.96
N THR A 569 3.86 -24.86 -8.24
CA THR A 569 5.14 -25.51 -8.63
C THR A 569 5.27 -25.76 -10.13
N LEU A 570 4.19 -25.60 -10.93
CA LEU A 570 4.25 -25.70 -12.40
C LEU A 570 5.24 -24.70 -12.97
#